data_434d437a3e9b20f9fbbb1da2674b32f2
#
_entry.id   434d437a3e9b20f9fbbb1da2674b32f2
#
_cell.length_a   1.000
_cell.length_b   1.000
_cell.length_c   1.000
_cell.angle_alpha   90.00
_cell.angle_beta   90.00
_cell.angle_gamma   90.00
#
_symmetry.space_group_name_H-M   'P 1'
#
loop_
_entity.id
_entity.type
_entity.pdbx_description
1 polymer ?
#
loop_
_entity_poly.entity_id
_entity_poly.type
_entity_poly.pdbx_seq_one_letter_code
_entity_poly.pdbx_strand_id
1 'polypeptide(L)'
;MELRGFMHEMILTELEDAVGVENVSHSSDQKLAYGTDYFWLARMTVDKGGNPALPDYVVRPGCAEEVSKVLKIANYYKLPVQTWGGGSGSQGGALPMAGGIVLDIKRMDKLLDIDTKAGTITCETGMIFQTLEWYANEQGFSVMHLPSCLTCCTVGGALAHNGIGILSTKYGKIDDQCLSVEVALPNGDIINTLPVPKHSSGPNLLPLFLGSEGTLGIMTKAKFKMTKLPEVRRHHAFLFKDISTGYDACREIVQTVKPSIVRLFDEAETVSIIKKVIGFEKRGSFMNLTVEGHAK
;
A
#
# COMPACT_ATOMS: atom_id res chain seq x y z
N MET A 1 -2.84 17.79 -36.80
CA MET A 1 -1.85 18.08 -35.76
C MET A 1 -2.33 19.22 -34.85
N GLU A 2 -2.85 20.30 -35.36
CA GLU A 2 -3.35 21.46 -34.58
C GLU A 2 -4.47 21.15 -33.58
N LEU A 3 -5.48 20.36 -33.95
CA LEU A 3 -6.58 19.98 -33.06
C LEU A 3 -6.12 19.16 -31.83
N ARG A 4 -5.11 18.31 -32.00
CA ARG A 4 -4.54 17.55 -30.87
C ARG A 4 -3.74 18.45 -29.94
N GLY A 5 -2.99 19.42 -30.47
CA GLY A 5 -2.26 20.40 -29.67
C GLY A 5 -3.21 21.27 -28.85
N PHE A 6 -4.26 21.78 -29.47
CA PHE A 6 -5.29 22.59 -28.80
C PHE A 6 -6.01 21.83 -27.67
N MET A 7 -6.38 20.57 -27.92
CA MET A 7 -7.00 19.73 -26.87
C MET A 7 -6.04 19.45 -25.71
N HIS A 8 -4.75 19.26 -26.00
CA HIS A 8 -3.73 19.05 -24.96
C HIS A 8 -3.59 20.28 -24.05
N GLU A 9 -3.54 21.49 -24.63
CA GLU A 9 -3.47 22.73 -23.86
C GLU A 9 -4.72 22.97 -23.01
N MET A 10 -5.92 22.70 -23.56
CA MET A 10 -7.16 22.79 -22.78
C MET A 10 -7.15 21.86 -21.56
N ILE A 11 -6.80 20.60 -21.77
CA ILE A 11 -6.72 19.61 -20.68
C ILE A 11 -5.69 20.05 -19.63
N LEU A 12 -4.52 20.51 -20.07
CA LEU A 12 -3.47 21.00 -19.19
C LEU A 12 -3.99 22.15 -18.31
N THR A 13 -4.61 23.16 -18.92
CA THR A 13 -5.17 24.31 -18.21
C THR A 13 -6.24 23.89 -17.19
N GLU A 14 -7.17 22.99 -17.56
CA GLU A 14 -8.19 22.51 -16.62
C GLU A 14 -7.58 21.69 -15.45
N LEU A 15 -6.52 20.92 -15.69
CA LEU A 15 -5.80 20.20 -14.64
C LEU A 15 -5.07 21.18 -13.70
N GLU A 16 -4.44 22.22 -14.27
CA GLU A 16 -3.78 23.28 -13.52
C GLU A 16 -4.76 24.09 -12.66
N ASP A 17 -5.94 24.41 -13.19
CA ASP A 17 -7.03 25.05 -12.45
C ASP A 17 -7.56 24.15 -11.31
N ALA A 18 -7.50 22.84 -11.48
CA ALA A 18 -8.01 21.90 -10.48
C ALA A 18 -7.08 21.74 -9.27
N VAL A 19 -5.74 21.75 -9.46
CA VAL A 19 -4.76 21.38 -8.42
C VAL A 19 -3.62 22.40 -8.23
N GLY A 20 -3.56 23.46 -9.05
CA GLY A 20 -2.47 24.44 -9.12
C GLY A 20 -1.39 24.06 -10.14
N VAL A 21 -0.85 25.07 -10.82
CA VAL A 21 0.13 24.93 -11.93
C VAL A 21 1.36 24.14 -11.50
N GLU A 22 1.87 24.37 -10.29
CA GLU A 22 3.05 23.70 -9.71
C GLU A 22 2.81 22.19 -9.46
N ASN A 23 1.56 21.74 -9.47
CA ASN A 23 1.17 20.37 -9.18
C ASN A 23 0.80 19.55 -10.41
N VAL A 24 0.93 20.15 -11.61
CA VAL A 24 0.76 19.47 -12.89
C VAL A 24 2.06 19.49 -13.67
N SER A 25 2.40 18.38 -14.30
CA SER A 25 3.55 18.32 -15.21
C SER A 25 3.25 17.44 -16.41
N HIS A 26 3.75 17.88 -17.55
CA HIS A 26 3.78 17.12 -18.80
C HIS A 26 5.21 16.99 -19.36
N SER A 27 6.23 17.38 -18.57
CA SER A 27 7.64 17.32 -18.98
C SER A 27 8.14 15.88 -19.10
N SER A 28 9.08 15.64 -20.00
CA SER A 28 9.59 14.31 -20.32
C SER A 28 10.27 13.62 -19.14
N ASP A 29 11.01 14.36 -18.33
CA ASP A 29 11.71 13.89 -17.14
C ASP A 29 10.72 13.44 -16.04
N GLN A 30 9.66 14.23 -15.79
CA GLN A 30 8.60 13.85 -14.87
C GLN A 30 7.85 12.61 -15.34
N LYS A 31 7.49 12.51 -16.62
CA LYS A 31 6.85 11.32 -17.19
C LYS A 31 7.73 10.08 -17.04
N LEU A 32 9.03 10.19 -17.28
CA LEU A 32 9.98 9.09 -17.11
C LEU A 32 10.06 8.60 -15.66
N ALA A 33 9.98 9.51 -14.67
CA ALA A 33 10.00 9.15 -13.25
C ALA A 33 8.82 8.25 -12.84
N TYR A 34 7.70 8.34 -13.54
CA TYR A 34 6.51 7.50 -13.32
C TYR A 34 6.36 6.37 -14.36
N GLY A 35 7.33 6.18 -15.23
CA GLY A 35 7.32 5.15 -16.27
C GLY A 35 7.75 3.77 -15.80
N THR A 36 8.30 3.66 -14.58
CA THR A 36 8.73 2.39 -13.98
C THR A 36 8.45 2.39 -12.49
N ASP A 37 7.91 1.29 -11.98
CA ASP A 37 7.75 1.02 -10.56
C ASP A 37 8.73 -0.09 -10.08
N TYR A 38 8.43 -0.77 -8.97
CA TYR A 38 9.26 -1.88 -8.48
C TYR A 38 9.06 -3.18 -9.29
N PHE A 39 8.19 -3.21 -10.29
CA PHE A 39 7.96 -4.37 -11.14
C PHE A 39 9.16 -4.66 -12.04
N TRP A 40 9.78 -5.81 -11.83
CA TRP A 40 11.05 -6.17 -12.45
C TRP A 40 11.00 -6.24 -14.00
N LEU A 41 9.86 -6.66 -14.60
CA LEU A 41 9.71 -6.72 -16.05
C LEU A 41 9.74 -5.32 -16.69
N ALA A 42 9.13 -4.31 -16.08
CA ALA A 42 9.18 -2.94 -16.58
C ALA A 42 10.61 -2.42 -16.57
N ARG A 43 11.33 -2.64 -15.48
CA ARG A 43 12.75 -2.26 -15.36
C ARG A 43 13.63 -3.01 -16.38
N MET A 44 13.45 -4.32 -16.49
CA MET A 44 14.21 -5.13 -17.47
C MET A 44 13.93 -4.68 -18.90
N THR A 45 12.71 -4.26 -19.23
CA THR A 45 12.37 -3.73 -20.57
C THR A 45 13.18 -2.48 -20.87
N VAL A 46 13.23 -1.54 -19.92
CA VAL A 46 14.02 -0.30 -20.06
C VAL A 46 15.51 -0.59 -20.11
N ASP A 47 16.04 -1.48 -19.28
CA ASP A 47 17.45 -1.88 -19.26
C ASP A 47 17.90 -2.53 -20.60
N LYS A 48 16.97 -3.15 -21.32
CA LYS A 48 17.19 -3.72 -22.67
C LYS A 48 16.94 -2.71 -23.80
N GLY A 49 16.75 -1.44 -23.50
CA GLY A 49 16.52 -0.37 -24.48
C GLY A 49 15.07 -0.27 -24.99
N GLY A 50 14.11 -0.92 -24.32
CA GLY A 50 12.70 -0.73 -24.61
C GLY A 50 12.16 0.56 -24.01
N ASN A 51 11.00 1.02 -24.49
CA ASN A 51 10.37 2.22 -23.98
C ASN A 51 9.59 1.93 -22.71
N PRO A 52 9.68 2.78 -21.67
CA PRO A 52 8.81 2.70 -20.51
C PRO A 52 7.37 3.07 -20.88
N ALA A 53 6.40 2.64 -20.07
CA ALA A 53 5.03 3.16 -20.13
C ALA A 53 5.04 4.62 -19.64
N LEU A 54 4.59 5.57 -20.45
CA LEU A 54 4.61 6.99 -20.08
C LEU A 54 3.19 7.56 -19.98
N PRO A 55 2.89 8.35 -18.93
CA PRO A 55 1.65 9.09 -18.85
C PRO A 55 1.68 10.31 -19.80
N ASP A 56 0.52 10.89 -20.11
CA ASP A 56 0.44 12.18 -20.78
C ASP A 56 0.65 13.32 -19.78
N TYR A 57 0.09 13.19 -18.58
CA TYR A 57 0.17 14.16 -17.48
C TYR A 57 0.50 13.48 -16.17
N VAL A 58 1.25 14.18 -15.31
CA VAL A 58 1.47 13.86 -13.91
C VAL A 58 0.78 14.92 -13.07
N VAL A 59 -0.17 14.51 -12.22
CA VAL A 59 -1.00 15.40 -11.40
C VAL A 59 -0.86 15.02 -9.93
N ARG A 60 -0.66 16.02 -9.07
CA ARG A 60 -0.42 15.84 -7.63
C ARG A 60 -1.50 16.57 -6.81
N PRO A 61 -2.65 15.96 -6.56
CA PRO A 61 -3.69 16.57 -5.74
C PRO A 61 -3.28 16.62 -4.26
N GLY A 62 -3.73 17.67 -3.57
CA GLY A 62 -3.49 17.88 -2.13
C GLY A 62 -4.70 17.60 -1.24
N CYS A 63 -5.88 17.30 -1.81
CA CYS A 63 -7.10 16.97 -1.07
C CYS A 63 -8.06 16.13 -1.92
N ALA A 64 -9.10 15.58 -1.27
CA ALA A 64 -10.12 14.76 -1.94
C ALA A 64 -10.91 15.53 -3.01
N GLU A 65 -11.16 16.81 -2.80
CA GLU A 65 -11.88 17.69 -3.72
C GLU A 65 -11.07 17.90 -5.01
N GLU A 66 -9.76 18.04 -4.92
CA GLU A 66 -8.85 18.10 -6.08
C GLU A 66 -8.85 16.79 -6.85
N VAL A 67 -8.79 15.64 -6.16
CA VAL A 67 -8.94 14.31 -6.78
C VAL A 67 -10.26 14.22 -7.54
N SER A 68 -11.38 14.65 -6.92
CA SER A 68 -12.70 14.67 -7.57
C SER A 68 -12.70 15.48 -8.84
N LYS A 69 -12.12 16.70 -8.84
CA LYS A 69 -12.03 17.55 -10.03
C LYS A 69 -11.24 16.88 -11.15
N VAL A 70 -10.06 16.32 -10.84
CA VAL A 70 -9.23 15.61 -11.81
C VAL A 70 -9.97 14.42 -12.42
N LEU A 71 -10.70 13.65 -11.62
CA LEU A 71 -11.50 12.51 -12.10
C LEU A 71 -12.63 12.96 -13.02
N LYS A 72 -13.29 14.09 -12.75
CA LYS A 72 -14.32 14.68 -13.64
C LYS A 72 -13.73 15.10 -14.97
N ILE A 73 -12.57 15.76 -14.99
CA ILE A 73 -11.83 16.14 -16.19
C ILE A 73 -11.45 14.86 -16.97
N ALA A 74 -10.85 13.88 -16.31
CA ALA A 74 -10.44 12.62 -16.93
C ALA A 74 -11.65 11.89 -17.57
N ASN A 75 -12.79 11.86 -16.88
CA ASN A 75 -14.01 11.24 -17.37
C ASN A 75 -14.59 11.99 -18.58
N TYR A 76 -14.56 13.31 -18.56
CA TYR A 76 -15.02 14.14 -19.67
C TYR A 76 -14.19 13.91 -20.94
N TYR A 77 -12.87 13.95 -20.83
CA TYR A 77 -11.93 13.76 -21.95
C TYR A 77 -11.61 12.29 -22.25
N LYS A 78 -12.18 11.33 -21.49
CA LYS A 78 -11.93 9.89 -21.63
C LYS A 78 -10.45 9.51 -21.44
N LEU A 79 -9.77 10.18 -20.52
CA LEU A 79 -8.38 9.90 -20.19
C LEU A 79 -8.30 8.77 -19.17
N PRO A 80 -7.45 7.77 -19.37
CA PRO A 80 -7.10 6.81 -18.33
C PRO A 80 -6.49 7.52 -17.12
N VAL A 81 -6.80 7.06 -15.91
CA VAL A 81 -6.18 7.55 -14.68
C VAL A 81 -5.47 6.40 -13.97
N GLN A 82 -4.19 6.57 -13.75
CA GLN A 82 -3.37 5.64 -12.98
C GLN A 82 -3.00 6.27 -11.64
N THR A 83 -3.50 5.72 -10.54
CA THR A 83 -3.14 6.19 -9.20
C THR A 83 -1.73 5.76 -8.85
N TRP A 84 -0.93 6.70 -8.31
CA TRP A 84 0.42 6.46 -7.88
C TRP A 84 0.59 6.75 -6.39
N GLY A 85 1.05 5.76 -5.63
CA GLY A 85 1.49 5.91 -4.25
C GLY A 85 3.02 5.89 -4.15
N GLY A 86 3.58 4.86 -3.51
CA GLY A 86 5.03 4.69 -3.38
C GLY A 86 5.73 3.99 -4.55
N GLY A 87 5.01 3.49 -5.56
CA GLY A 87 5.59 2.73 -6.67
C GLY A 87 6.28 1.43 -6.24
N SER A 88 5.97 0.92 -5.05
CA SER A 88 6.64 -0.24 -4.43
C SER A 88 6.01 -1.60 -4.78
N GLY A 89 4.95 -1.61 -5.57
CA GLY A 89 4.27 -2.83 -6.02
C GLY A 89 5.12 -3.62 -7.01
N SER A 90 5.17 -4.95 -6.84
CA SER A 90 5.97 -5.85 -7.67
C SER A 90 5.22 -6.45 -8.86
N GLN A 91 3.99 -5.99 -9.15
CA GLN A 91 3.13 -6.53 -10.20
C GLN A 91 2.77 -5.51 -11.29
N GLY A 92 3.35 -4.30 -11.24
CA GLY A 92 3.13 -3.27 -12.25
C GLY A 92 1.81 -2.51 -12.13
N GLY A 93 1.13 -2.61 -10.98
CA GLY A 93 -0.17 -1.96 -10.75
C GLY A 93 -0.14 -0.43 -10.75
N ALA A 94 1.04 0.20 -10.68
CA ALA A 94 1.19 1.64 -10.75
C ALA A 94 1.56 2.15 -12.17
N LEU A 95 1.88 1.26 -13.12
CA LEU A 95 2.36 1.65 -14.44
C LEU A 95 1.26 2.26 -15.32
N PRO A 96 1.49 3.41 -15.97
CA PRO A 96 0.53 4.06 -16.84
C PRO A 96 0.49 3.41 -18.25
N MET A 97 0.09 2.13 -18.31
CA MET A 97 0.14 1.33 -19.53
C MET A 97 -0.71 1.87 -20.68
N ALA A 98 -1.73 2.67 -20.37
CA ALA A 98 -2.64 3.27 -21.34
C ALA A 98 -2.38 4.78 -21.56
N GLY A 99 -1.26 5.32 -21.07
CA GLY A 99 -1.03 6.77 -21.05
C GLY A 99 -1.93 7.51 -20.07
N GLY A 100 -2.46 8.67 -20.45
CA GLY A 100 -3.40 9.43 -19.65
C GLY A 100 -2.75 10.12 -18.44
N ILE A 101 -3.44 10.13 -17.30
CA ILE A 101 -3.04 10.86 -16.11
C ILE A 101 -2.44 9.89 -15.08
N VAL A 102 -1.21 10.13 -14.64
CA VAL A 102 -0.73 9.60 -13.35
C VAL A 102 -1.16 10.56 -12.25
N LEU A 103 -1.94 10.06 -11.30
CA LEU A 103 -2.41 10.80 -10.14
C LEU A 103 -1.59 10.40 -8.91
N ASP A 104 -0.63 11.23 -8.55
CA ASP A 104 0.26 11.02 -7.40
C ASP A 104 -0.37 11.59 -6.12
N ILE A 105 -0.78 10.72 -5.21
CA ILE A 105 -1.51 11.08 -3.99
C ILE A 105 -0.62 11.50 -2.82
N LYS A 106 0.70 11.52 -2.96
CA LYS A 106 1.64 11.72 -1.83
C LYS A 106 1.57 13.09 -1.16
N ARG A 107 0.94 14.10 -1.77
CA ARG A 107 0.66 15.39 -1.11
C ARG A 107 -0.43 15.28 -0.02
N MET A 108 -1.27 14.26 -0.08
CA MET A 108 -2.29 13.97 0.93
C MET A 108 -1.70 13.09 2.03
N ASP A 109 -0.86 13.66 2.89
CA ASP A 109 -0.04 12.94 3.87
C ASP A 109 -0.30 13.31 5.34
N LYS A 110 -1.43 13.99 5.62
CA LYS A 110 -1.73 14.49 6.95
C LYS A 110 -2.27 13.40 7.87
N LEU A 111 -1.81 13.44 9.12
CA LEU A 111 -2.50 12.80 10.23
C LEU A 111 -3.75 13.63 10.56
N LEU A 112 -4.92 13.00 10.60
CA LEU A 112 -6.19 13.67 10.81
C LEU A 112 -6.71 13.51 12.24
N ASP A 113 -6.55 12.32 12.85
CA ASP A 113 -7.05 12.03 14.19
C ASP A 113 -6.32 10.84 14.82
N ILE A 114 -6.09 10.88 16.13
CA ILE A 114 -5.68 9.73 16.95
C ILE A 114 -6.57 9.71 18.20
N ASP A 115 -7.37 8.66 18.33
CA ASP A 115 -8.18 8.40 19.53
C ASP A 115 -7.63 7.16 20.25
N THR A 116 -6.85 7.40 21.31
CA THR A 116 -6.26 6.32 22.14
C THR A 116 -7.29 5.62 23.03
N LYS A 117 -8.47 6.25 23.27
CA LYS A 117 -9.56 5.62 24.05
C LYS A 117 -10.33 4.63 23.18
N ALA A 118 -10.67 5.05 21.95
CA ALA A 118 -11.28 4.16 20.96
C ALA A 118 -10.27 3.20 20.32
N GLY A 119 -8.96 3.47 20.42
CA GLY A 119 -7.91 2.70 19.77
C GLY A 119 -7.97 2.86 18.26
N THR A 120 -8.11 4.09 17.74
CA THR A 120 -8.21 4.36 16.31
C THR A 120 -7.29 5.49 15.87
N ILE A 121 -6.84 5.41 14.60
CA ILE A 121 -6.03 6.43 13.93
C ILE A 121 -6.59 6.69 12.53
N THR A 122 -6.66 7.97 12.14
CA THR A 122 -7.19 8.41 10.84
C THR A 122 -6.15 9.26 10.13
N CYS A 123 -5.88 8.98 8.86
CA CYS A 123 -4.93 9.72 8.06
C CYS A 123 -5.39 9.88 6.61
N GLU A 124 -4.76 10.79 5.89
CA GLU A 124 -4.80 10.85 4.44
C GLU A 124 -3.96 9.69 3.84
N THR A 125 -4.39 9.17 2.69
CA THR A 125 -3.85 7.92 2.15
C THR A 125 -2.55 8.05 1.38
N GLY A 126 -2.10 9.26 1.09
CA GLY A 126 -0.78 9.55 0.54
C GLY A 126 0.35 9.45 1.58
N MET A 127 0.02 9.42 2.87
CA MET A 127 0.99 9.24 3.94
C MET A 127 1.78 7.93 3.76
N ILE A 128 3.10 7.97 3.98
CA ILE A 128 3.94 6.77 4.03
C ILE A 128 3.54 5.93 5.25
N PHE A 129 3.38 4.62 5.07
CA PHE A 129 2.87 3.73 6.12
C PHE A 129 3.77 3.72 7.38
N GLN A 130 5.08 3.85 7.20
CA GLN A 130 6.02 3.99 8.32
C GLN A 130 5.74 5.23 9.16
N THR A 131 5.36 6.34 8.55
CA THR A 131 5.00 7.58 9.27
C THR A 131 3.73 7.37 10.11
N LEU A 132 2.72 6.69 9.56
CA LEU A 132 1.52 6.32 10.30
C LEU A 132 1.86 5.45 11.53
N GLU A 133 2.74 4.46 11.35
CA GLU A 133 3.22 3.61 12.45
C GLU A 133 3.97 4.40 13.51
N TRP A 134 4.80 5.37 13.14
CA TRP A 134 5.48 6.22 14.12
C TRP A 134 4.50 7.01 14.97
N TYR A 135 3.47 7.64 14.38
CA TYR A 135 2.42 8.33 15.14
C TYR A 135 1.69 7.39 16.11
N ALA A 136 1.36 6.19 15.68
CA ALA A 136 0.74 5.19 16.56
C ALA A 136 1.69 4.75 17.70
N ASN A 137 2.97 4.52 17.39
CA ASN A 137 3.98 4.08 18.35
C ASN A 137 4.26 5.13 19.42
N GLU A 138 4.27 6.42 19.09
CA GLU A 138 4.41 7.52 20.05
C GLU A 138 3.29 7.51 21.10
N GLN A 139 2.12 6.95 20.77
CA GLN A 139 1.00 6.78 21.69
C GLN A 139 0.98 5.41 22.40
N GLY A 140 2.00 4.55 22.20
CA GLY A 140 2.07 3.19 22.74
C GLY A 140 1.21 2.16 21.99
N PHE A 141 0.81 2.46 20.75
CA PHE A 141 0.00 1.60 19.89
C PHE A 141 0.72 1.28 18.57
N SER A 142 0.15 0.37 17.80
CA SER A 142 0.55 0.04 16.43
C SER A 142 -0.69 -0.35 15.61
N VAL A 143 -0.66 -0.10 14.31
CA VAL A 143 -1.64 -0.62 13.35
C VAL A 143 -1.46 -2.12 13.14
N MET A 144 -0.33 -2.69 13.57
CA MET A 144 0.00 -4.12 13.43
C MET A 144 0.04 -4.64 12.00
N HIS A 145 0.35 -3.77 11.04
CA HIS A 145 0.61 -4.14 9.65
C HIS A 145 2.01 -3.69 9.24
N LEU A 146 2.92 -4.66 9.05
CA LEU A 146 4.32 -4.39 8.69
C LEU A 146 4.65 -5.08 7.35
N PRO A 147 4.34 -4.43 6.21
CA PRO A 147 4.73 -4.95 4.90
C PRO A 147 6.23 -4.74 4.66
N SER A 148 6.83 -5.50 3.75
CA SER A 148 8.26 -5.36 3.40
C SER A 148 8.62 -3.99 2.83
N CYS A 149 7.65 -3.29 2.24
CA CYS A 149 7.78 -1.94 1.68
C CYS A 149 7.35 -0.82 2.64
N LEU A 150 7.28 -1.08 3.95
CA LEU A 150 6.78 -0.17 4.99
C LEU A 150 7.33 1.27 4.86
N THR A 151 8.61 1.42 4.53
CA THR A 151 9.32 2.71 4.45
C THR A 151 9.04 3.50 3.18
N CYS A 152 8.36 2.92 2.19
CA CYS A 152 8.11 3.56 0.91
C CYS A 152 6.67 3.42 0.40
N CYS A 153 5.89 2.45 0.86
CA CYS A 153 4.49 2.34 0.46
C CYS A 153 3.65 3.43 1.14
N THR A 154 2.69 3.97 0.41
CA THR A 154 1.66 4.84 0.98
C THR A 154 0.55 4.00 1.60
N VAL A 155 -0.19 4.58 2.53
CA VAL A 155 -1.38 3.98 3.15
C VAL A 155 -2.38 3.52 2.08
N GLY A 156 -2.68 4.39 1.11
CA GLY A 156 -3.60 4.07 0.01
C GLY A 156 -3.10 2.95 -0.88
N GLY A 157 -1.79 2.93 -1.19
CA GLY A 157 -1.18 1.84 -1.97
C GLY A 157 -1.25 0.50 -1.24
N ALA A 158 -1.00 0.48 0.07
CA ALA A 158 -1.10 -0.73 0.88
C ALA A 158 -2.55 -1.27 0.94
N LEU A 159 -3.55 -0.37 1.10
CA LEU A 159 -4.98 -0.72 1.07
C LEU A 159 -5.43 -1.20 -0.31
N ALA A 160 -5.02 -0.50 -1.38
CA ALA A 160 -5.38 -0.84 -2.75
C ALA A 160 -4.83 -2.22 -3.16
N HIS A 161 -3.64 -2.57 -2.69
CA HIS A 161 -3.05 -3.89 -2.89
C HIS A 161 -3.64 -4.97 -1.96
N ASN A 162 -4.20 -4.59 -0.82
CA ASN A 162 -4.66 -5.48 0.25
C ASN A 162 -3.60 -6.47 0.71
N GLY A 163 -2.40 -5.93 1.00
CA GLY A 163 -1.19 -6.71 1.24
C GLY A 163 -1.17 -7.47 2.57
N ILE A 164 -0.32 -8.50 2.60
CA ILE A 164 0.05 -9.24 3.81
C ILE A 164 1.30 -8.61 4.41
N GLY A 165 1.33 -8.41 5.73
CA GLY A 165 2.52 -8.01 6.49
C GLY A 165 3.10 -9.19 7.27
N ILE A 166 4.29 -9.01 7.83
CA ILE A 166 4.96 -10.06 8.61
C ILE A 166 4.22 -10.44 9.90
N LEU A 167 3.36 -9.57 10.42
CA LEU A 167 2.54 -9.79 11.62
C LEU A 167 1.16 -10.40 11.32
N SER A 168 0.85 -10.67 10.06
CA SER A 168 -0.50 -11.08 9.63
C SER A 168 -0.96 -12.41 10.20
N THR A 169 -0.04 -13.29 10.61
CA THR A 169 -0.40 -14.56 11.25
C THR A 169 -1.21 -14.34 12.54
N LYS A 170 -0.89 -13.31 13.32
CA LYS A 170 -1.59 -13.00 14.55
C LYS A 170 -2.69 -11.95 14.38
N TYR A 171 -2.39 -10.91 13.61
CA TYR A 171 -3.23 -9.71 13.58
C TYR A 171 -4.09 -9.58 12.31
N GLY A 172 -3.90 -10.47 11.33
CA GLY A 172 -4.59 -10.40 10.05
C GLY A 172 -3.87 -9.51 9.03
N LYS A 173 -4.49 -9.34 7.87
CA LYS A 173 -4.00 -8.47 6.79
C LYS A 173 -4.36 -7.01 7.06
N ILE A 174 -4.03 -6.14 6.12
CA ILE A 174 -4.36 -4.72 6.22
C ILE A 174 -5.88 -4.45 6.25
N ASP A 175 -6.67 -5.26 5.56
CA ASP A 175 -8.14 -5.18 5.58
C ASP A 175 -8.73 -5.45 6.97
N ASP A 176 -8.13 -6.35 7.75
CA ASP A 176 -8.52 -6.59 9.14
C ASP A 176 -8.20 -5.41 10.06
N GLN A 177 -7.28 -4.52 9.67
CA GLN A 177 -6.92 -3.34 10.44
C GLN A 177 -7.74 -2.11 10.01
N CYS A 178 -8.17 -2.03 8.74
CA CYS A 178 -8.91 -0.90 8.22
C CYS A 178 -10.36 -0.92 8.69
N LEU A 179 -10.83 0.22 9.22
CA LEU A 179 -12.22 0.38 9.68
C LEU A 179 -13.08 1.08 8.64
N SER A 180 -12.56 2.09 7.97
CA SER A 180 -13.27 2.82 6.91
C SER A 180 -12.32 3.54 5.98
N VAL A 181 -12.84 3.88 4.81
CA VAL A 181 -12.17 4.71 3.81
C VAL A 181 -13.11 5.78 3.27
N GLU A 182 -12.54 6.91 2.91
CA GLU A 182 -13.12 7.89 2.00
C GLU A 182 -12.61 7.60 0.59
N VAL A 183 -13.49 7.60 -0.39
CA VAL A 183 -13.16 7.23 -1.78
C VAL A 183 -13.75 8.23 -2.75
N ALA A 184 -12.91 8.76 -3.64
CA ALA A 184 -13.36 9.48 -4.84
C ALA A 184 -13.65 8.45 -5.94
N LEU A 185 -14.91 8.36 -6.37
CA LEU A 185 -15.39 7.47 -7.42
C LEU A 185 -14.98 7.98 -8.81
N PRO A 186 -14.98 7.15 -9.87
CA PRO A 186 -14.58 7.57 -11.20
C PRO A 186 -15.38 8.75 -11.78
N ASN A 187 -16.64 8.96 -11.35
CA ASN A 187 -17.46 10.10 -11.73
C ASN A 187 -17.15 11.37 -10.92
N GLY A 188 -16.20 11.29 -9.97
CA GLY A 188 -15.78 12.37 -9.08
C GLY A 188 -16.63 12.53 -7.83
N ASP A 189 -17.63 11.69 -7.58
CA ASP A 189 -18.34 11.71 -6.29
C ASP A 189 -17.45 11.18 -5.17
N ILE A 190 -17.55 11.79 -3.99
CA ILE A 190 -16.81 11.36 -2.81
C ILE A 190 -17.76 10.65 -1.87
N ILE A 191 -17.42 9.42 -1.51
CA ILE A 191 -18.20 8.61 -0.56
C ILE A 191 -17.35 8.21 0.64
N ASN A 192 -18.04 7.94 1.76
CA ASN A 192 -17.41 7.41 2.96
C ASN A 192 -18.05 6.07 3.30
N THR A 193 -17.24 5.07 3.62
CA THR A 193 -17.74 3.84 4.22
C THR A 193 -18.00 4.06 5.71
N LEU A 194 -18.82 3.22 6.34
CA LEU A 194 -19.16 3.39 7.75
C LEU A 194 -17.92 3.17 8.64
N PRO A 195 -17.59 4.11 9.56
CA PRO A 195 -16.37 4.06 10.36
C PRO A 195 -16.53 3.18 11.62
N VAL A 196 -17.24 2.08 11.51
CA VAL A 196 -17.50 1.14 12.61
C VAL A 196 -17.17 -0.29 12.20
N PRO A 197 -16.54 -1.07 13.09
CA PRO A 197 -16.22 -2.44 12.78
C PRO A 197 -17.49 -3.31 12.72
N LYS A 198 -17.60 -4.15 11.68
CA LYS A 198 -18.61 -5.22 11.58
C LYS A 198 -20.06 -4.77 11.82
N HIS A 199 -20.51 -3.75 11.10
CA HIS A 199 -21.92 -3.30 11.18
C HIS A 199 -22.87 -4.27 10.45
N SER A 200 -24.13 -4.28 10.87
CA SER A 200 -25.20 -5.11 10.29
C SER A 200 -26.23 -4.32 9.47
N SER A 201 -26.05 -3.00 9.33
CA SER A 201 -26.95 -2.13 8.57
C SER A 201 -26.41 -1.87 7.17
N GLY A 202 -27.16 -2.34 6.16
CA GLY A 202 -26.79 -2.20 4.75
C GLY A 202 -25.62 -3.11 4.33
N PRO A 203 -25.23 -3.07 3.03
CA PRO A 203 -24.05 -3.78 2.57
C PRO A 203 -22.77 -3.12 3.10
N ASN A 204 -21.79 -3.93 3.47
CA ASN A 204 -20.46 -3.42 3.80
C ASN A 204 -19.70 -3.12 2.50
N LEU A 205 -19.49 -1.84 2.21
CA LEU A 205 -18.82 -1.38 1.00
C LEU A 205 -17.29 -1.37 1.13
N LEU A 206 -16.74 -1.37 2.35
CA LEU A 206 -15.30 -1.31 2.57
C LEU A 206 -14.52 -2.40 1.79
N PRO A 207 -14.91 -3.68 1.81
CA PRO A 207 -14.18 -4.73 1.08
C PRO A 207 -14.15 -4.57 -0.45
N LEU A 208 -15.04 -3.76 -1.05
CA LEU A 208 -15.03 -3.50 -2.49
C LEU A 208 -13.78 -2.70 -2.92
N PHE A 209 -13.34 -1.77 -2.07
CA PHE A 209 -12.22 -0.88 -2.38
C PHE A 209 -10.87 -1.46 -1.97
N LEU A 210 -10.84 -2.32 -0.95
CA LEU A 210 -9.61 -2.98 -0.49
C LEU A 210 -9.21 -4.07 -1.48
N GLY A 211 -8.01 -3.95 -2.04
CA GLY A 211 -7.53 -4.86 -3.09
C GLY A 211 -8.05 -4.56 -4.49
N SER A 212 -8.74 -3.41 -4.69
CA SER A 212 -9.23 -3.00 -6.01
C SER A 212 -8.14 -2.41 -6.93
N GLU A 213 -6.94 -2.16 -6.41
CA GLU A 213 -5.81 -1.54 -7.12
C GLU A 213 -6.16 -0.21 -7.84
N GLY A 214 -7.10 0.55 -7.26
CA GLY A 214 -7.56 1.83 -7.80
C GLY A 214 -8.60 1.73 -8.93
N THR A 215 -9.04 0.53 -9.32
CA THR A 215 -9.99 0.34 -10.44
C THR A 215 -11.42 0.78 -10.13
N LEU A 216 -11.80 0.84 -8.84
CA LEU A 216 -13.15 1.22 -8.40
C LEU A 216 -13.24 2.63 -7.83
N GLY A 217 -12.11 3.30 -7.64
CA GLY A 217 -12.01 4.64 -7.10
C GLY A 217 -10.68 4.87 -6.39
N ILE A 218 -10.45 6.11 -5.98
CA ILE A 218 -9.22 6.55 -5.34
C ILE A 218 -9.51 6.80 -3.86
N MET A 219 -8.91 6.00 -2.98
CA MET A 219 -9.00 6.22 -1.55
C MET A 219 -8.23 7.49 -1.17
N THR A 220 -8.85 8.38 -0.42
CA THR A 220 -8.30 9.69 -0.01
C THR A 220 -8.05 9.78 1.48
N LYS A 221 -8.87 9.09 2.31
CA LYS A 221 -8.67 8.96 3.75
C LYS A 221 -8.87 7.51 4.18
N ALA A 222 -8.22 7.14 5.28
CA ALA A 222 -8.40 5.83 5.89
C ALA A 222 -8.38 5.92 7.41
N LYS A 223 -9.24 5.13 8.05
CA LYS A 223 -9.29 4.94 9.50
C LYS A 223 -8.91 3.51 9.85
N PHE A 224 -7.98 3.36 10.79
CA PHE A 224 -7.51 2.07 11.25
C PHE A 224 -7.82 1.85 12.73
N LYS A 225 -7.98 0.60 13.13
CA LYS A 225 -7.86 0.22 14.52
C LYS A 225 -6.38 0.17 14.91
N MET A 226 -6.08 0.52 16.15
CA MET A 226 -4.77 0.38 16.76
C MET A 226 -4.82 -0.67 17.87
N THR A 227 -3.73 -1.40 18.00
CA THR A 227 -3.51 -2.36 19.10
C THR A 227 -2.39 -1.86 19.97
N LYS A 228 -2.49 -1.99 21.29
CA LYS A 228 -1.39 -1.65 22.21
C LYS A 228 -0.13 -2.41 21.85
N LEU A 229 1.00 -1.74 21.90
CA LEU A 229 2.30 -2.39 21.69
C LEU A 229 2.50 -3.52 22.69
N PRO A 230 3.01 -4.69 22.28
CA PRO A 230 3.28 -5.79 23.19
C PRO A 230 4.40 -5.42 24.14
N GLU A 231 4.23 -5.73 25.44
CA GLU A 231 5.24 -5.51 26.49
C GLU A 231 6.40 -6.51 26.39
N VAL A 232 6.11 -7.69 25.90
CA VAL A 232 7.08 -8.77 25.76
C VAL A 232 7.05 -9.33 24.35
N ARG A 233 8.25 -9.49 23.80
CA ARG A 233 8.46 -10.14 22.49
C ARG A 233 9.60 -11.15 22.62
N ARG A 234 9.36 -12.38 22.14
CA ARG A 234 10.34 -13.49 22.16
C ARG A 234 10.53 -14.01 20.75
N HIS A 235 11.79 -14.06 20.33
CA HIS A 235 12.18 -14.58 19.01
C HIS A 235 12.82 -15.96 19.18
N HIS A 236 12.43 -16.89 18.33
CA HIS A 236 12.96 -18.24 18.28
C HIS A 236 13.37 -18.61 16.86
N ALA A 237 14.41 -19.41 16.72
CA ALA A 237 14.91 -19.94 15.48
C ALA A 237 15.01 -21.46 15.56
N PHE A 238 14.49 -22.16 14.56
CA PHE A 238 14.52 -23.62 14.51
C PHE A 238 15.08 -24.06 13.15
N LEU A 239 15.76 -25.19 13.16
CA LEU A 239 16.25 -25.84 11.95
C LEU A 239 15.72 -27.27 11.90
N PHE A 240 14.95 -27.57 10.87
CA PHE A 240 14.38 -28.90 10.61
C PHE A 240 15.22 -29.62 9.57
N LYS A 241 15.17 -30.96 9.58
CA LYS A 241 15.88 -31.78 8.59
C LYS A 241 15.40 -31.53 7.16
N ASP A 242 14.11 -31.23 7.00
CA ASP A 242 13.43 -31.00 5.72
C ASP A 242 12.21 -30.09 5.89
N ILE A 243 11.66 -29.61 4.76
CA ILE A 243 10.53 -28.69 4.71
C ILE A 243 9.25 -29.32 5.25
N SER A 244 9.04 -30.62 5.04
CA SER A 244 7.83 -31.34 5.49
C SER A 244 7.72 -31.35 7.01
N THR A 245 8.83 -31.66 7.68
CA THR A 245 8.90 -31.60 9.15
C THR A 245 8.65 -30.18 9.67
N GLY A 246 9.15 -29.16 8.95
CA GLY A 246 8.89 -27.76 9.25
C GLY A 246 7.41 -27.38 9.11
N TYR A 247 6.71 -27.86 8.05
CA TYR A 247 5.26 -27.63 7.86
C TYR A 247 4.43 -28.25 8.99
N ASP A 248 4.73 -29.47 9.40
CA ASP A 248 4.02 -30.11 10.50
C ASP A 248 4.16 -29.31 11.80
N ALA A 249 5.36 -28.86 12.11
CA ALA A 249 5.62 -27.98 13.26
C ALA A 249 4.88 -26.64 13.14
N CYS A 250 4.91 -25.96 11.97
CA CYS A 250 4.18 -24.72 11.75
C CYS A 250 2.67 -24.90 11.98
N ARG A 251 2.08 -25.97 11.46
CA ARG A 251 0.66 -26.29 11.62
C ARG A 251 0.27 -26.40 13.09
N GLU A 252 1.04 -27.14 13.88
CA GLU A 252 0.80 -27.31 15.30
C GLU A 252 0.97 -25.99 16.08
N ILE A 253 2.03 -25.24 15.79
CA ILE A 253 2.31 -23.95 16.42
C ILE A 253 1.18 -22.96 16.21
N VAL A 254 0.71 -22.76 14.94
CA VAL A 254 -0.34 -21.76 14.65
C VAL A 254 -1.69 -22.11 15.26
N GLN A 255 -1.96 -23.41 15.46
CA GLN A 255 -3.19 -23.86 16.11
C GLN A 255 -3.16 -23.65 17.64
N THR A 256 -1.99 -23.67 18.26
CA THR A 256 -1.85 -23.66 19.73
C THR A 256 -1.42 -22.29 20.28
N VAL A 257 -0.48 -21.61 19.64
CA VAL A 257 0.21 -20.43 20.23
C VAL A 257 -0.17 -19.10 19.59
N LYS A 258 -0.66 -19.07 18.35
CA LYS A 258 -0.91 -17.85 17.54
C LYS A 258 0.29 -16.90 17.52
N PRO A 259 1.41 -17.29 16.92
CA PRO A 259 2.61 -16.47 16.85
C PRO A 259 2.36 -15.20 16.05
N SER A 260 3.06 -14.10 16.37
CA SER A 260 2.98 -12.88 15.58
C SER A 260 3.72 -13.02 14.24
N ILE A 261 4.82 -13.75 14.24
CA ILE A 261 5.59 -14.07 13.04
C ILE A 261 5.85 -15.58 13.03
N VAL A 262 5.58 -16.22 11.91
CA VAL A 262 6.08 -17.55 11.56
C VAL A 262 6.47 -17.57 10.10
N ARG A 263 7.74 -17.87 9.81
CA ARG A 263 8.27 -17.97 8.46
C ARG A 263 9.13 -19.21 8.37
N LEU A 264 8.77 -20.10 7.45
CA LEU A 264 9.51 -21.30 7.13
C LEU A 264 10.17 -21.13 5.77
N PHE A 265 11.44 -21.45 5.68
CA PHE A 265 12.26 -21.37 4.50
C PHE A 265 12.66 -22.78 4.05
N ASP A 266 12.69 -23.04 2.77
CA ASP A 266 13.22 -24.27 2.21
C ASP A 266 14.75 -24.37 2.37
N GLU A 267 15.34 -25.48 1.93
CA GLU A 267 16.79 -25.69 2.07
C GLU A 267 17.60 -24.68 1.25
N ALA A 268 17.15 -24.33 0.05
CA ALA A 268 17.90 -23.40 -0.82
C ALA A 268 17.93 -21.98 -0.26
N GLU A 269 16.77 -21.50 0.22
CA GLU A 269 16.68 -20.20 0.90
C GLU A 269 17.43 -20.24 2.24
N THR A 270 17.31 -21.33 3.01
CA THR A 270 18.00 -21.52 4.30
C THR A 270 19.51 -21.37 4.13
N VAL A 271 20.13 -22.08 3.19
CA VAL A 271 21.56 -21.99 2.93
C VAL A 271 21.95 -20.55 2.57
N SER A 272 21.19 -19.90 1.70
CA SER A 272 21.46 -18.52 1.29
C SER A 272 21.35 -17.52 2.44
N ILE A 273 20.31 -17.62 3.27
CA ILE A 273 20.03 -16.68 4.38
C ILE A 273 21.04 -16.90 5.50
N ILE A 274 21.25 -18.15 5.94
CA ILE A 274 22.14 -18.45 7.05
C ILE A 274 23.58 -18.09 6.69
N LYS A 275 24.03 -18.38 5.47
CA LYS A 275 25.37 -18.00 5.01
C LYS A 275 25.58 -16.50 5.01
N LYS A 276 24.56 -15.72 4.58
CA LYS A 276 24.65 -14.25 4.58
C LYS A 276 24.63 -13.63 5.98
N VAL A 277 23.83 -14.19 6.89
CA VAL A 277 23.56 -13.58 8.22
C VAL A 277 24.54 -14.09 9.27
N ILE A 278 24.85 -15.38 9.24
CA ILE A 278 25.63 -16.06 10.31
C ILE A 278 27.04 -16.43 9.84
N GLY A 279 27.29 -16.42 8.54
CA GLY A 279 28.63 -16.65 7.95
C GLY A 279 29.03 -18.10 7.79
N PHE A 280 28.15 -19.07 8.07
CA PHE A 280 28.41 -20.49 7.84
C PHE A 280 27.21 -21.20 7.18
N GLU A 281 27.49 -22.32 6.51
CA GLU A 281 26.44 -23.10 5.85
C GLU A 281 25.81 -24.11 6.79
N LYS A 282 24.47 -24.11 6.86
CA LYS A 282 23.68 -25.20 7.42
C LYS A 282 22.62 -25.63 6.45
N ARG A 283 22.42 -26.94 6.33
CA ARG A 283 21.39 -27.53 5.48
C ARG A 283 20.15 -27.84 6.31
N GLY A 284 19.01 -27.91 5.63
CA GLY A 284 17.70 -28.14 6.22
C GLY A 284 16.74 -26.98 6.00
N SER A 285 15.60 -26.99 6.65
CA SER A 285 14.58 -25.94 6.56
C SER A 285 14.59 -25.08 7.83
N PHE A 286 14.84 -23.79 7.65
CA PHE A 286 14.91 -22.82 8.75
C PHE A 286 13.53 -22.22 9.03
N MET A 287 13.18 -22.11 10.30
CA MET A 287 11.98 -21.41 10.75
C MET A 287 12.35 -20.29 11.73
N ASN A 288 11.77 -19.14 11.47
CA ASN A 288 11.78 -17.97 12.35
C ASN A 288 10.39 -17.84 12.98
N LEU A 289 10.34 -17.77 14.29
CA LEU A 289 9.14 -17.68 15.10
C LEU A 289 9.22 -16.49 16.06
N THR A 290 8.18 -15.68 16.11
CA THR A 290 8.05 -14.63 17.12
C THR A 290 6.73 -14.77 17.85
N VAL A 291 6.80 -14.77 19.17
CA VAL A 291 5.64 -14.73 20.06
C VAL A 291 5.68 -13.43 20.86
N GLU A 292 4.55 -12.80 21.02
CA GLU A 292 4.47 -11.53 21.73
C GLU A 292 3.14 -11.38 22.47
N GLY A 293 3.14 -10.55 23.52
CA GLY A 293 1.97 -10.30 24.36
C GLY A 293 2.24 -9.31 25.47
N HIS A 294 1.28 -9.23 26.39
CA HIS A 294 1.42 -8.45 27.62
C HIS A 294 1.82 -9.36 28.78
N ALA A 295 2.60 -8.83 29.71
CA ALA A 295 2.89 -9.52 30.96
C ALA A 295 1.59 -9.66 31.77
N LYS A 296 1.39 -10.84 32.37
CA LYS A 296 0.25 -11.07 33.28
C LYS A 296 0.56 -10.54 34.67
#